data_586a0eafa40060e3d47bf8b7fda4c308
#
_entry.id   586a0eafa40060e3d47bf8b7fda4c308
#
_cell.length_a   1.000
_cell.length_b   1.000
_cell.length_c   1.000
_cell.angle_alpha   90.00
_cell.angle_beta   90.00
_cell.angle_gamma   90.00
#
_symmetry.space_group_name_H-M   'P 1'
#
loop_
_entity.id
_entity.type
_entity.pdbx_description
1 polymer ?
#
loop_
_entity_poly.entity_id
_entity_poly.type
_entity_poly.pdbx_seq_one_letter_code
_entity_poly.pdbx_strand_id
1 'polypeptide(L)'
;MAKEKYVRSKPHCNIGTIGHVDHGKTTLTAAITKVLAARVSGNEATDFENIDKAPEERERGITISTAHVEYETEKRHYAHVDCPGHADYVKNMITGAAQMDGAILVVAATDGVMAQTKEHILLSRQVGVPYIVVFLNKCDMVDDEELIELVEMEVTEQLEEYDFTDCPIIKGSALGALEDPNGKWGDAIMELMNTIDEYIPDPERDTDKPFVMPVEDVFSITGRGTVATGRVEAGTLHLNDEVEIVGIKEETQKSVVTGIEMFHKELDEAQAGDNAGVLLRGIQKPDIERGQVLCQPGTLTCHTKFTAQVYVLTKDEGGRHTPFFNNYRPQFYFRTTDVTGVVQLPEGTEMCMPGDNVEMTIELIHPIAMSQGLTFAIREGGRTVGSGRVATIIE
;
A
#
# COMPACT_ATOMS: atom_id res chain seq x y z
N MET A 1 28.62 3.57 16.39
CA MET A 1 29.04 4.01 15.04
C MET A 1 28.02 5.02 14.57
N ALA A 2 28.42 6.12 13.90
CA ALA A 2 27.47 7.02 13.27
C ALA A 2 26.76 6.25 12.16
N LYS A 3 25.43 6.42 12.04
CA LYS A 3 24.68 5.84 10.93
C LYS A 3 25.07 6.52 9.61
N GLU A 4 24.92 5.78 8.54
CA GLU A 4 25.13 6.32 7.20
C GLU A 4 24.06 7.35 6.88
N LYS A 5 24.43 8.45 6.20
CA LYS A 5 23.46 9.43 5.71
C LYS A 5 22.90 8.99 4.38
N TYR A 6 21.59 9.10 4.24
CA TYR A 6 20.92 8.90 2.95
C TYR A 6 21.22 10.09 2.03
N VAL A 7 21.64 9.78 0.79
CA VAL A 7 21.90 10.80 -0.24
C VAL A 7 20.89 10.59 -1.38
N ARG A 8 20.06 11.59 -1.64
CA ARG A 8 19.10 11.58 -2.76
C ARG A 8 19.85 11.78 -4.08
N SER A 9 20.34 10.70 -4.68
CA SER A 9 21.05 10.72 -5.95
C SER A 9 20.16 10.47 -7.17
N LYS A 10 18.99 9.86 -6.95
CA LYS A 10 18.04 9.45 -7.98
C LYS A 10 16.59 9.78 -7.57
N PRO A 11 15.66 9.91 -8.55
CA PRO A 11 14.24 9.98 -8.24
C PRO A 11 13.79 8.76 -7.41
N HIS A 12 12.89 8.99 -6.46
CA HIS A 12 12.37 7.95 -5.58
C HIS A 12 10.97 7.52 -6.00
N CYS A 13 10.75 6.21 -6.12
CA CYS A 13 9.47 5.61 -6.49
C CYS A 13 9.10 4.49 -5.52
N ASN A 14 7.86 4.49 -5.04
CA ASN A 14 7.32 3.44 -4.20
C ASN A 14 6.57 2.44 -5.09
N ILE A 15 7.01 1.21 -5.13
CA ILE A 15 6.32 0.12 -5.81
C ILE A 15 6.07 -1.03 -4.84
N GLY A 16 5.27 -2.00 -5.23
CA GLY A 16 5.11 -3.20 -4.41
C GLY A 16 4.45 -4.32 -5.17
N THR A 17 4.52 -5.51 -4.58
CA THR A 17 3.93 -6.73 -5.11
C THR A 17 2.52 -6.94 -4.56
N ILE A 18 1.59 -7.22 -5.47
CA ILE A 18 0.20 -7.59 -5.18
C ILE A 18 -0.15 -8.87 -5.94
N GLY A 19 -1.23 -9.55 -5.57
CA GLY A 19 -1.69 -10.76 -6.22
C GLY A 19 -2.03 -11.88 -5.23
N HIS A 20 -2.48 -13.01 -5.76
CA HIS A 20 -2.95 -14.15 -4.97
C HIS A 20 -1.86 -14.75 -4.06
N VAL A 21 -2.27 -15.44 -2.99
CA VAL A 21 -1.37 -16.28 -2.18
C VAL A 21 -0.71 -17.34 -3.07
N ASP A 22 0.52 -17.71 -2.77
CA ASP A 22 1.33 -18.71 -3.51
C ASP A 22 1.67 -18.38 -4.98
N HIS A 23 1.32 -17.20 -5.49
CA HIS A 23 1.76 -16.74 -6.81
C HIS A 23 3.23 -16.28 -6.85
N GLY A 24 3.91 -16.22 -5.68
CA GLY A 24 5.35 -15.97 -5.57
C GLY A 24 5.74 -14.50 -5.46
N LYS A 25 4.92 -13.65 -4.80
CA LYS A 25 5.22 -12.24 -4.57
C LYS A 25 6.53 -12.01 -3.82
N THR A 26 6.66 -12.60 -2.64
CA THR A 26 7.88 -12.50 -1.81
C THR A 26 9.09 -13.12 -2.49
N THR A 27 8.88 -14.22 -3.24
CA THR A 27 9.94 -14.82 -4.07
C THR A 27 10.42 -13.86 -5.16
N LEU A 28 9.48 -13.13 -5.80
CA LEU A 28 9.81 -12.11 -6.81
C LEU A 28 10.56 -10.94 -6.17
N THR A 29 10.12 -10.46 -5.01
CA THR A 29 10.80 -9.40 -4.25
C THR A 29 12.24 -9.78 -3.93
N ALA A 30 12.48 -11.00 -3.45
CA ALA A 30 13.83 -11.53 -3.22
C ALA A 30 14.63 -11.66 -4.53
N ALA A 31 14.00 -12.12 -5.62
CA ALA A 31 14.65 -12.25 -6.93
C ALA A 31 15.09 -10.90 -7.49
N ILE A 32 14.25 -9.85 -7.38
CA ILE A 32 14.59 -8.49 -7.80
C ILE A 32 15.85 -8.01 -7.08
N THR A 33 15.88 -8.10 -5.75
CA THR A 33 17.06 -7.63 -4.98
C THR A 33 18.32 -8.41 -5.35
N LYS A 34 18.22 -9.73 -5.54
CA LYS A 34 19.36 -10.58 -5.87
C LYS A 34 19.89 -10.33 -7.29
N VAL A 35 19.02 -10.19 -8.27
CA VAL A 35 19.41 -9.89 -9.67
C VAL A 35 20.03 -8.51 -9.76
N LEU A 36 19.42 -7.49 -9.11
CA LEU A 36 19.97 -6.14 -9.09
C LEU A 36 21.32 -6.09 -8.36
N ALA A 37 21.49 -6.79 -7.24
CA ALA A 37 22.79 -6.90 -6.55
C ALA A 37 23.87 -7.54 -7.41
N ALA A 38 23.51 -8.48 -8.29
CA ALA A 38 24.45 -9.13 -9.19
C ALA A 38 24.79 -8.29 -10.43
N ARG A 39 23.90 -7.41 -10.89
CA ARG A 39 24.01 -6.72 -12.18
C ARG A 39 24.13 -5.21 -12.10
N VAL A 40 23.68 -4.59 -11.02
CA VAL A 40 23.68 -3.13 -10.81
C VAL A 40 24.44 -2.82 -9.53
N SER A 41 25.48 -1.99 -9.65
CA SER A 41 26.32 -1.62 -8.49
C SER A 41 25.52 -0.81 -7.46
N GLY A 42 25.83 -1.04 -6.18
CA GLY A 42 25.20 -0.30 -5.06
C GLY A 42 24.00 -1.01 -4.44
N ASN A 43 23.59 -2.16 -4.96
CA ASN A 43 22.51 -2.97 -4.41
C ASN A 43 23.02 -4.09 -3.49
N GLU A 44 22.24 -4.41 -2.49
CA GLU A 44 22.43 -5.57 -1.62
C GLU A 44 21.27 -6.57 -1.80
N ALA A 45 21.62 -7.86 -1.86
CA ALA A 45 20.60 -8.90 -1.96
C ALA A 45 19.89 -9.07 -0.59
N THR A 46 18.57 -9.17 -0.63
CA THR A 46 17.75 -9.49 0.54
C THR A 46 17.20 -10.90 0.39
N ASP A 47 17.59 -11.82 1.28
CA ASP A 47 17.08 -13.17 1.26
C ASP A 47 15.61 -13.23 1.65
N PHE A 48 14.89 -14.22 1.13
CA PHE A 48 13.47 -14.46 1.41
C PHE A 48 13.16 -14.45 2.92
N GLU A 49 13.98 -15.11 3.73
CA GLU A 49 13.82 -15.16 5.19
C GLU A 49 13.98 -13.81 5.90
N ASN A 50 14.60 -12.84 5.23
CA ASN A 50 14.78 -11.49 5.73
C ASN A 50 13.65 -10.54 5.29
N ILE A 51 12.82 -10.95 4.34
CA ILE A 51 11.58 -10.27 3.95
C ILE A 51 10.46 -10.70 4.90
N ASP A 52 10.14 -12.00 4.96
CA ASP A 52 9.17 -12.58 5.90
C ASP A 52 9.85 -12.86 7.25
N LYS A 53 9.87 -11.86 8.13
CA LYS A 53 10.65 -11.91 9.39
C LYS A 53 9.92 -12.54 10.56
N ALA A 54 8.57 -12.49 10.59
CA ALA A 54 7.80 -12.97 11.71
C ALA A 54 7.85 -14.51 11.81
N PRO A 55 7.96 -15.08 13.01
CA PRO A 55 7.95 -16.54 13.19
C PRO A 55 6.72 -17.20 12.57
N GLU A 56 5.55 -16.56 12.66
CA GLU A 56 4.30 -17.06 12.09
C GLU A 56 4.31 -17.07 10.56
N GLU A 57 4.94 -16.08 9.92
CA GLU A 57 5.12 -16.01 8.47
C GLU A 57 5.97 -17.19 7.97
N ARG A 58 7.07 -17.46 8.66
CA ARG A 58 7.98 -18.58 8.34
C ARG A 58 7.32 -19.94 8.55
N GLU A 59 6.54 -20.10 9.63
CA GLU A 59 5.86 -21.35 9.94
C GLU A 59 4.76 -21.68 8.93
N ARG A 60 4.02 -20.65 8.49
CA ARG A 60 2.89 -20.78 7.55
C ARG A 60 3.30 -20.68 6.09
N GLY A 61 4.49 -20.13 5.79
CA GLY A 61 4.96 -19.85 4.42
C GLY A 61 4.15 -18.77 3.70
N ILE A 62 3.52 -17.84 4.45
CA ILE A 62 2.69 -16.77 3.90
C ILE A 62 3.09 -15.43 4.54
N THR A 63 3.09 -14.36 3.74
CA THR A 63 3.28 -12.99 4.23
C THR A 63 2.04 -12.52 4.97
N ILE A 64 2.21 -12.04 6.20
CA ILE A 64 1.16 -11.53 7.09
C ILE A 64 1.21 -10.00 7.14
N SER A 65 2.40 -9.46 7.38
CA SER A 65 2.65 -8.02 7.48
C SER A 65 3.33 -7.51 6.21
N THR A 66 3.15 -6.24 5.90
CA THR A 66 3.90 -5.59 4.82
C THR A 66 5.39 -5.56 5.16
N ALA A 67 6.23 -5.95 4.22
CA ALA A 67 7.67 -5.81 4.34
C ALA A 67 8.18 -4.73 3.38
N HIS A 68 9.17 -3.96 3.82
CA HIS A 68 9.78 -2.91 3.01
C HIS A 68 11.23 -3.28 2.67
N VAL A 69 11.56 -3.23 1.40
CA VAL A 69 12.91 -3.49 0.86
C VAL A 69 13.31 -2.32 -0.02
N GLU A 70 14.59 -1.95 -0.01
CA GLU A 70 15.14 -0.92 -0.90
C GLU A 70 16.02 -1.55 -1.98
N TYR A 71 16.03 -0.96 -3.17
CA TYR A 71 16.97 -1.25 -4.23
C TYR A 71 17.00 -0.12 -5.28
N GLU A 72 17.95 -0.17 -6.18
CA GLU A 72 18.13 0.83 -7.21
C GLU A 72 18.30 0.21 -8.59
N THR A 73 17.74 0.87 -9.61
CA THR A 73 18.15 0.72 -11.00
C THR A 73 19.19 1.78 -11.35
N GLU A 74 19.63 1.83 -12.58
CA GLU A 74 20.48 2.93 -13.04
C GLU A 74 19.74 4.29 -13.00
N LYS A 75 18.40 4.27 -13.17
CA LYS A 75 17.55 5.46 -13.29
C LYS A 75 16.94 5.90 -11.97
N ARG A 76 16.54 4.97 -11.08
CA ARG A 76 15.69 5.25 -9.90
C ARG A 76 16.11 4.49 -8.65
N HIS A 77 15.76 5.07 -7.51
CA HIS A 77 15.72 4.42 -6.21
C HIS A 77 14.29 3.96 -5.90
N TYR A 78 14.14 2.71 -5.47
CA TYR A 78 12.85 2.10 -5.16
C TYR A 78 12.72 1.73 -3.70
N ALA A 79 11.58 2.11 -3.10
CA ALA A 79 11.05 1.45 -1.92
C ALA A 79 10.02 0.42 -2.38
N HIS A 80 10.25 -0.85 -2.07
CA HIS A 80 9.38 -1.94 -2.46
C HIS A 80 8.60 -2.44 -1.25
N VAL A 81 7.27 -2.47 -1.37
CA VAL A 81 6.34 -2.97 -0.36
C VAL A 81 5.86 -4.35 -0.77
N ASP A 82 6.32 -5.38 -0.07
CA ASP A 82 5.79 -6.74 -0.26
C ASP A 82 4.48 -6.90 0.51
N CYS A 83 3.37 -7.11 -0.21
CA CYS A 83 2.04 -7.19 0.36
C CYS A 83 1.58 -8.63 0.59
N PRO A 84 0.85 -8.90 1.70
CA PRO A 84 0.24 -10.20 1.91
C PRO A 84 -0.77 -10.54 0.81
N GLY A 85 -0.85 -11.83 0.44
CA GLY A 85 -1.78 -12.32 -0.57
C GLY A 85 -3.05 -12.94 0.00
N HIS A 86 -3.08 -13.28 1.29
CA HIS A 86 -4.17 -14.01 1.91
C HIS A 86 -5.32 -13.08 2.31
N ALA A 87 -6.57 -13.52 2.11
CA ALA A 87 -7.78 -12.75 2.38
C ALA A 87 -7.89 -12.24 3.83
N ASP A 88 -7.36 -12.97 4.82
CA ASP A 88 -7.38 -12.56 6.22
C ASP A 88 -6.52 -11.30 6.49
N TYR A 89 -5.55 -11.00 5.62
CA TYR A 89 -4.60 -9.89 5.80
C TYR A 89 -4.83 -8.73 4.82
N VAL A 90 -6.01 -8.66 4.21
CA VAL A 90 -6.37 -7.60 3.25
C VAL A 90 -6.20 -6.19 3.84
N LYS A 91 -6.40 -6.00 5.15
CA LYS A 91 -6.10 -4.72 5.81
C LYS A 91 -4.65 -4.27 5.60
N ASN A 92 -3.69 -5.20 5.73
CA ASN A 92 -2.28 -4.91 5.53
C ASN A 92 -1.97 -4.68 4.04
N MET A 93 -2.64 -5.43 3.14
CA MET A 93 -2.56 -5.20 1.70
C MET A 93 -3.05 -3.79 1.33
N ILE A 94 -4.22 -3.35 1.83
CA ILE A 94 -4.75 -2.00 1.58
C ILE A 94 -3.77 -0.93 2.06
N THR A 95 -3.22 -1.10 3.27
CA THR A 95 -2.23 -0.16 3.83
C THR A 95 -0.96 -0.09 2.98
N GLY A 96 -0.46 -1.24 2.52
CA GLY A 96 0.70 -1.30 1.64
C GLY A 96 0.42 -0.69 0.27
N ALA A 97 -0.70 -1.06 -0.36
CA ALA A 97 -1.07 -0.56 -1.68
C ALA A 97 -1.29 0.97 -1.70
N ALA A 98 -1.83 1.55 -0.63
CA ALA A 98 -2.00 3.00 -0.51
C ALA A 98 -0.67 3.79 -0.52
N GLN A 99 0.45 3.11 -0.32
CA GLN A 99 1.78 3.71 -0.34
C GLN A 99 2.45 3.66 -1.71
N MET A 100 1.89 2.93 -2.68
CA MET A 100 2.52 2.67 -3.97
C MET A 100 2.26 3.77 -4.99
N ASP A 101 3.28 4.10 -5.76
CA ASP A 101 3.19 4.91 -6.97
C ASP A 101 2.90 4.03 -8.20
N GLY A 102 3.11 2.72 -8.06
CA GLY A 102 2.74 1.68 -9.01
C GLY A 102 2.86 0.31 -8.37
N ALA A 103 2.15 -0.68 -8.90
CA ALA A 103 2.15 -2.05 -8.38
C ALA A 103 2.64 -3.06 -9.43
N ILE A 104 3.28 -4.13 -8.94
CA ILE A 104 3.59 -5.33 -9.71
C ILE A 104 2.53 -6.38 -9.38
N LEU A 105 1.64 -6.66 -10.31
CA LEU A 105 0.66 -7.73 -10.17
C LEU A 105 1.32 -9.06 -10.51
N VAL A 106 1.47 -9.92 -9.52
CA VAL A 106 2.09 -11.24 -9.70
C VAL A 106 0.99 -12.29 -9.91
N VAL A 107 1.02 -12.93 -11.08
CA VAL A 107 0.09 -14.01 -11.45
C VAL A 107 0.91 -15.23 -11.82
N ALA A 108 0.60 -16.39 -11.25
CA ALA A 108 1.25 -17.63 -11.64
C ALA A 108 0.66 -18.13 -12.95
N ALA A 109 1.51 -18.42 -13.94
CA ALA A 109 1.08 -18.96 -15.25
C ALA A 109 0.38 -20.33 -15.13
N THR A 110 0.65 -21.07 -14.04
CA THR A 110 0.02 -22.35 -13.72
C THR A 110 -1.43 -22.23 -13.25
N ASP A 111 -1.80 -21.09 -12.64
CA ASP A 111 -3.06 -20.95 -11.90
C ASP A 111 -3.99 -19.91 -12.53
N GLY A 112 -3.45 -18.94 -13.30
CA GLY A 112 -4.20 -17.85 -13.90
C GLY A 112 -4.76 -16.85 -12.89
N VAL A 113 -5.85 -16.18 -13.24
CA VAL A 113 -6.50 -15.19 -12.39
C VAL A 113 -7.32 -15.87 -11.29
N MET A 114 -6.96 -15.61 -10.06
CA MET A 114 -7.59 -16.17 -8.86
C MET A 114 -8.42 -15.12 -8.10
N ALA A 115 -9.20 -15.56 -7.12
CA ALA A 115 -10.11 -14.67 -6.39
C ALA A 115 -9.41 -13.47 -5.74
N GLN A 116 -8.26 -13.67 -5.08
CA GLN A 116 -7.51 -12.55 -4.51
C GLN A 116 -6.81 -11.69 -5.58
N THR A 117 -6.51 -12.22 -6.76
CA THR A 117 -6.02 -11.42 -7.88
C THR A 117 -7.02 -10.33 -8.24
N LYS A 118 -8.30 -10.71 -8.42
CA LYS A 118 -9.41 -9.78 -8.68
C LYS A 118 -9.60 -8.77 -7.54
N GLU A 119 -9.61 -9.24 -6.29
CA GLU A 119 -9.76 -8.39 -5.12
C GLU A 119 -8.60 -7.38 -5.01
N HIS A 120 -7.35 -7.79 -5.29
CA HIS A 120 -6.19 -6.90 -5.23
C HIS A 120 -6.20 -5.86 -6.34
N ILE A 121 -6.63 -6.18 -7.55
CA ILE A 121 -6.81 -5.20 -8.64
C ILE A 121 -7.85 -4.15 -8.23
N LEU A 122 -9.02 -4.61 -7.78
CA LEU A 122 -10.10 -3.74 -7.29
C LEU A 122 -9.61 -2.80 -6.18
N LEU A 123 -8.97 -3.37 -5.15
CA LEU A 123 -8.47 -2.58 -4.03
C LEU A 123 -7.38 -1.58 -4.44
N SER A 124 -6.49 -1.95 -5.35
CA SER A 124 -5.48 -1.05 -5.89
C SER A 124 -6.13 0.15 -6.59
N ARG A 125 -7.18 -0.09 -7.36
CA ARG A 125 -7.98 0.99 -7.97
C ARG A 125 -8.61 1.91 -6.92
N GLN A 126 -9.17 1.33 -5.87
CA GLN A 126 -9.85 2.09 -4.81
C GLN A 126 -8.90 2.94 -3.96
N VAL A 127 -7.71 2.44 -3.65
CA VAL A 127 -6.70 3.21 -2.90
C VAL A 127 -5.90 4.16 -3.77
N GLY A 128 -6.14 4.14 -5.09
CA GLY A 128 -5.57 5.10 -6.03
C GLY A 128 -4.19 4.74 -6.56
N VAL A 129 -3.82 3.46 -6.61
CA VAL A 129 -2.61 3.01 -7.33
C VAL A 129 -2.78 3.35 -8.81
N PRO A 130 -1.91 4.21 -9.39
CA PRO A 130 -2.15 4.72 -10.74
C PRO A 130 -1.68 3.80 -11.86
N TYR A 131 -0.70 2.92 -11.60
CA TYR A 131 -0.06 2.07 -12.61
C TYR A 131 0.10 0.65 -12.11
N ILE A 132 -0.15 -0.33 -13.01
CA ILE A 132 0.09 -1.76 -12.76
C ILE A 132 0.98 -2.31 -13.88
N VAL A 133 2.04 -3.03 -13.49
CA VAL A 133 2.85 -3.88 -14.37
C VAL A 133 2.62 -5.33 -13.95
N VAL A 134 2.39 -6.22 -14.90
CA VAL A 134 2.15 -7.63 -14.61
C VAL A 134 3.45 -8.43 -14.71
N PHE A 135 3.70 -9.26 -13.72
CA PHE A 135 4.72 -10.31 -13.80
C PHE A 135 4.04 -11.67 -13.81
N LEU A 136 4.03 -12.30 -14.99
CA LEU A 136 3.53 -13.65 -15.16
C LEU A 136 4.60 -14.64 -14.70
N ASN A 137 4.45 -15.11 -13.47
CA ASN A 137 5.43 -15.93 -12.75
C ASN A 137 5.24 -17.43 -13.02
N LYS A 138 6.23 -18.24 -12.69
CA LYS A 138 6.25 -19.71 -12.84
C LYS A 138 6.15 -20.17 -14.29
N CYS A 139 6.60 -19.37 -15.27
CA CYS A 139 6.61 -19.75 -16.68
C CYS A 139 7.58 -20.92 -16.97
N ASP A 140 8.49 -21.23 -16.07
CA ASP A 140 9.36 -22.42 -16.12
C ASP A 140 8.60 -23.74 -15.90
N MET A 141 7.38 -23.69 -15.34
CA MET A 141 6.52 -24.85 -15.06
C MET A 141 5.49 -25.12 -16.15
N VAL A 142 5.40 -24.28 -17.16
CA VAL A 142 4.40 -24.37 -18.25
C VAL A 142 5.14 -24.52 -19.59
N ASP A 143 5.03 -25.70 -20.18
CA ASP A 143 5.66 -25.99 -21.48
C ASP A 143 4.81 -25.54 -22.68
N ASP A 144 3.52 -25.26 -22.46
CA ASP A 144 2.57 -24.90 -23.52
C ASP A 144 2.42 -23.37 -23.60
N GLU A 145 2.93 -22.79 -24.69
CA GLU A 145 2.84 -21.35 -24.94
C GLU A 145 1.38 -20.86 -25.10
N GLU A 146 0.48 -21.70 -25.64
CA GLU A 146 -0.93 -21.32 -25.81
C GLU A 146 -1.61 -21.12 -24.44
N LEU A 147 -1.24 -21.91 -23.42
CA LEU A 147 -1.74 -21.70 -22.06
C LEU A 147 -1.24 -20.40 -21.46
N ILE A 148 0.00 -20.03 -21.70
CA ILE A 148 0.56 -18.76 -21.24
C ILE A 148 -0.19 -17.58 -21.89
N GLU A 149 -0.45 -17.64 -23.21
CA GLU A 149 -1.21 -16.61 -23.93
C GLU A 149 -2.65 -16.48 -23.42
N LEU A 150 -3.30 -17.60 -23.08
CA LEU A 150 -4.64 -17.59 -22.49
C LEU A 150 -4.66 -16.86 -21.13
N VAL A 151 -3.66 -17.12 -20.27
CA VAL A 151 -3.53 -16.43 -18.99
C VAL A 151 -3.25 -14.93 -19.17
N GLU A 152 -2.43 -14.55 -20.16
CA GLU A 152 -2.20 -13.15 -20.50
C GLU A 152 -3.50 -12.45 -20.90
N MET A 153 -4.32 -13.10 -21.74
CA MET A 153 -5.61 -12.55 -22.15
C MET A 153 -6.56 -12.39 -20.95
N GLU A 154 -6.63 -13.41 -20.08
CA GLU A 154 -7.48 -13.36 -18.86
C GLU A 154 -7.06 -12.23 -17.91
N VAL A 155 -5.75 -12.04 -17.70
CA VAL A 155 -5.22 -10.97 -16.85
C VAL A 155 -5.51 -9.60 -17.47
N THR A 156 -5.34 -9.46 -18.79
CA THR A 156 -5.62 -8.20 -19.50
C THR A 156 -7.10 -7.84 -19.39
N GLU A 157 -8.01 -8.78 -19.67
CA GLU A 157 -9.45 -8.57 -19.54
C GLU A 157 -9.84 -8.15 -18.12
N GLN A 158 -9.24 -8.79 -17.10
CA GLN A 158 -9.51 -8.46 -15.72
C GLN A 158 -9.00 -7.07 -15.32
N LEU A 159 -7.85 -6.63 -15.84
CA LEU A 159 -7.32 -5.29 -15.58
C LEU A 159 -8.17 -4.21 -16.25
N GLU A 160 -8.59 -4.44 -17.50
CA GLU A 160 -9.47 -3.52 -18.24
C GLU A 160 -10.83 -3.33 -17.57
N GLU A 161 -11.39 -4.37 -16.93
CA GLU A 161 -12.63 -4.29 -16.16
C GLU A 161 -12.55 -3.25 -15.03
N TYR A 162 -11.34 -3.01 -14.48
CA TYR A 162 -11.09 -2.01 -13.42
C TYR A 162 -10.37 -0.76 -13.91
N ASP A 163 -10.49 -0.42 -15.20
CA ASP A 163 -9.90 0.78 -15.83
C ASP A 163 -8.36 0.82 -15.81
N PHE A 164 -7.68 -0.31 -15.72
CA PHE A 164 -6.25 -0.39 -15.97
C PHE A 164 -6.01 -0.87 -17.41
N THR A 165 -5.69 0.07 -18.30
CA THR A 165 -5.46 -0.21 -19.72
C THR A 165 -3.98 -0.23 -20.06
N ASP A 166 -3.63 -0.97 -21.10
CA ASP A 166 -2.25 -1.05 -21.66
C ASP A 166 -1.20 -1.43 -20.60
N CYS A 167 -1.55 -2.29 -19.63
CA CYS A 167 -0.62 -2.78 -18.63
C CYS A 167 0.43 -3.70 -19.25
N PRO A 168 1.74 -3.40 -19.10
CA PRO A 168 2.78 -4.29 -19.60
C PRO A 168 2.77 -5.64 -18.87
N ILE A 169 3.01 -6.74 -19.61
CA ILE A 169 3.10 -8.10 -19.07
C ILE A 169 4.48 -8.66 -19.36
N ILE A 170 5.20 -9.05 -18.32
CA ILE A 170 6.52 -9.68 -18.40
C ILE A 170 6.41 -11.13 -17.95
N LYS A 171 6.90 -12.06 -18.78
CA LYS A 171 6.93 -13.50 -18.49
C LYS A 171 8.22 -13.89 -17.81
N GLY A 172 8.14 -14.63 -16.69
CA GLY A 172 9.34 -15.01 -15.96
C GLY A 172 9.16 -16.14 -14.97
N SER A 173 10.26 -16.45 -14.30
CA SER A 173 10.31 -17.32 -13.13
C SER A 173 11.14 -16.67 -12.03
N ALA A 174 10.48 -16.26 -10.97
CA ALA A 174 11.17 -15.66 -9.82
C ALA A 174 12.13 -16.66 -9.16
N LEU A 175 11.72 -17.93 -9.05
CA LEU A 175 12.57 -18.98 -8.47
C LEU A 175 13.78 -19.24 -9.38
N GLY A 176 13.60 -19.36 -10.67
CA GLY A 176 14.70 -19.54 -11.62
C GLY A 176 15.68 -18.36 -11.63
N ALA A 177 15.19 -17.13 -11.43
CA ALA A 177 16.04 -15.95 -11.29
C ALA A 177 16.83 -15.93 -9.95
N LEU A 178 16.25 -16.47 -8.88
CA LEU A 178 16.96 -16.68 -7.61
C LEU A 178 18.08 -17.72 -7.74
N GLU A 179 17.86 -18.79 -8.50
CA GLU A 179 18.86 -19.85 -8.73
C GLU A 179 20.01 -19.35 -9.59
N ASP A 180 19.70 -18.67 -10.71
CA ASP A 180 20.70 -18.09 -11.61
C ASP A 180 20.36 -16.63 -11.98
N PRO A 181 20.86 -15.65 -11.19
CA PRO A 181 20.64 -14.24 -11.44
C PRO A 181 21.18 -13.72 -12.77
N ASN A 182 22.10 -14.43 -13.39
CA ASN A 182 22.73 -14.07 -14.66
C ASN A 182 22.14 -14.83 -15.86
N GLY A 183 21.25 -15.79 -15.63
CA GLY A 183 20.60 -16.59 -16.66
C GLY A 183 19.34 -15.94 -17.25
N LYS A 184 18.63 -16.72 -18.06
CA LYS A 184 17.41 -16.31 -18.78
C LYS A 184 16.38 -15.63 -17.88
N TRP A 185 16.14 -16.18 -16.69
CA TRP A 185 15.14 -15.65 -15.78
C TRP A 185 15.60 -14.39 -15.05
N GLY A 186 16.92 -14.23 -14.87
CA GLY A 186 17.50 -12.97 -14.44
C GLY A 186 17.32 -11.86 -15.48
N ASP A 187 17.37 -12.21 -16.77
CA ASP A 187 17.08 -11.27 -17.86
C ASP A 187 15.63 -10.78 -17.80
N ALA A 188 14.67 -11.69 -17.51
CA ALA A 188 13.26 -11.33 -17.35
C ALA A 188 13.03 -10.37 -16.14
N ILE A 189 13.77 -10.52 -15.04
CA ILE A 189 13.74 -9.56 -13.92
C ILE A 189 14.28 -8.20 -14.36
N MET A 190 15.37 -8.15 -15.13
CA MET A 190 15.89 -6.88 -15.66
C MET A 190 14.91 -6.23 -16.65
N GLU A 191 14.24 -7.02 -17.47
CA GLU A 191 13.16 -6.55 -18.34
C GLU A 191 12.01 -5.95 -17.55
N LEU A 192 11.57 -6.61 -16.46
CA LEU A 192 10.57 -6.09 -15.55
C LEU A 192 10.99 -4.72 -15.00
N MET A 193 12.21 -4.60 -14.48
CA MET A 193 12.68 -3.34 -13.88
C MET A 193 12.84 -2.23 -14.92
N ASN A 194 13.32 -2.55 -16.13
CA ASN A 194 13.39 -1.58 -17.22
C ASN A 194 11.99 -1.12 -17.66
N THR A 195 11.03 -2.04 -17.73
CA THR A 195 9.64 -1.72 -18.05
C THR A 195 9.02 -0.81 -16.98
N ILE A 196 9.27 -1.07 -15.70
CA ILE A 196 8.81 -0.22 -14.59
C ILE A 196 9.44 1.18 -14.70
N ASP A 197 10.74 1.26 -14.99
CA ASP A 197 11.46 2.54 -15.19
C ASP A 197 10.90 3.38 -16.35
N GLU A 198 10.31 2.75 -17.35
CA GLU A 198 9.76 3.42 -18.55
C GLU A 198 8.26 3.68 -18.46
N TYR A 199 7.50 2.73 -17.91
CA TYR A 199 6.04 2.78 -17.89
C TYR A 199 5.50 3.64 -16.74
N ILE A 200 6.13 3.60 -15.56
CA ILE A 200 5.72 4.42 -14.42
C ILE A 200 6.47 5.77 -14.50
N PRO A 201 5.79 6.90 -14.67
CA PRO A 201 6.44 8.21 -14.67
C PRO A 201 7.04 8.53 -13.31
N ASP A 202 7.95 9.53 -13.26
CA ASP A 202 8.43 10.04 -11.98
C ASP A 202 7.26 10.64 -11.19
N PRO A 203 7.03 10.18 -9.95
CA PRO A 203 5.86 10.60 -9.20
C PRO A 203 5.93 12.10 -8.85
N GLU A 204 4.86 12.83 -9.11
CA GLU A 204 4.71 14.19 -8.63
C GLU A 204 4.55 14.19 -7.11
N ARG A 205 5.30 15.05 -6.41
CA ARG A 205 5.32 15.10 -4.95
C ARG A 205 4.79 16.43 -4.45
N ASP A 206 3.78 16.40 -3.60
CA ASP A 206 3.17 17.57 -2.96
C ASP A 206 4.04 18.10 -1.81
N THR A 207 5.29 18.49 -2.09
CA THR A 207 6.25 18.95 -1.09
C THR A 207 5.92 20.32 -0.50
N ASP A 208 5.18 21.15 -1.23
CA ASP A 208 4.78 22.51 -0.81
C ASP A 208 3.55 22.55 0.11
N LYS A 209 2.87 21.42 0.28
CA LYS A 209 1.73 21.29 1.18
C LYS A 209 2.20 21.13 2.63
N PRO A 210 1.32 21.35 3.63
CA PRO A 210 1.61 21.00 5.01
C PRO A 210 1.98 19.52 5.16
N PHE A 211 2.93 19.23 6.06
CA PHE A 211 3.36 17.85 6.32
C PHE A 211 2.23 16.98 6.87
N VAL A 212 2.07 15.81 6.27
CA VAL A 212 1.13 14.76 6.68
C VAL A 212 1.79 13.40 6.47
N MET A 213 1.81 12.56 7.51
CA MET A 213 2.29 11.18 7.47
C MET A 213 1.36 10.27 8.29
N PRO A 214 0.57 9.40 7.65
CA PRO A 214 -0.18 8.35 8.35
C PRO A 214 0.76 7.37 9.04
N VAL A 215 0.47 7.02 10.29
CA VAL A 215 1.26 6.08 11.08
C VAL A 215 0.90 4.65 10.66
N GLU A 216 1.88 3.91 10.22
CA GLU A 216 1.76 2.52 9.81
C GLU A 216 2.17 1.55 10.92
N ASP A 217 3.31 1.84 11.57
CA ASP A 217 3.78 1.07 12.71
C ASP A 217 4.51 1.94 13.74
N VAL A 218 4.67 1.41 14.95
CA VAL A 218 5.28 2.12 16.07
C VAL A 218 6.27 1.22 16.81
N PHE A 219 7.51 1.67 16.88
CA PHE A 219 8.60 0.96 17.53
C PHE A 219 9.15 1.76 18.72
N SER A 220 9.65 1.05 19.72
CA SER A 220 10.47 1.64 20.78
C SER A 220 11.92 1.23 20.60
N ILE A 221 12.80 2.21 20.51
CA ILE A 221 14.25 1.99 20.45
C ILE A 221 14.84 2.32 21.80
N THR A 222 15.45 1.32 22.45
CA THR A 222 16.09 1.47 23.78
C THR A 222 17.13 2.61 23.74
N GLY A 223 16.95 3.62 24.62
CA GLY A 223 17.84 4.78 24.72
C GLY A 223 17.63 5.88 23.68
N ARG A 224 16.74 5.70 22.68
CA ARG A 224 16.42 6.72 21.66
C ARG A 224 14.99 7.24 21.73
N GLY A 225 14.02 6.40 22.08
CA GLY A 225 12.61 6.80 22.20
C GLY A 225 11.68 6.02 21.27
N THR A 226 10.53 6.61 21.00
CA THR A 226 9.49 6.03 20.13
C THR A 226 9.66 6.52 18.71
N VAL A 227 9.59 5.58 17.76
CA VAL A 227 9.64 5.82 16.33
C VAL A 227 8.29 5.47 15.74
N ALA A 228 7.68 6.41 15.04
CA ALA A 228 6.53 6.18 14.18
C ALA A 228 6.99 6.04 12.73
N THR A 229 6.55 4.99 12.05
CA THR A 229 6.86 4.79 10.63
C THR A 229 5.64 5.01 9.76
N GLY A 230 5.86 5.45 8.55
CA GLY A 230 4.84 5.63 7.54
C GLY A 230 5.39 6.30 6.28
N ARG A 231 4.58 6.32 5.23
CA ARG A 231 4.87 7.11 4.04
C ARG A 231 4.44 8.56 4.27
N VAL A 232 5.29 9.51 3.95
CA VAL A 232 4.92 10.93 3.91
C VAL A 232 3.92 11.16 2.77
N GLU A 233 2.68 11.51 3.12
CA GLU A 233 1.59 11.76 2.15
C GLU A 233 1.78 13.11 1.46
N ALA A 234 2.16 14.14 2.21
CA ALA A 234 2.36 15.50 1.72
C ALA A 234 3.36 16.27 2.58
N GLY A 235 3.93 17.31 2.02
CA GLY A 235 4.81 18.25 2.70
C GLY A 235 6.23 17.76 2.89
N THR A 236 6.97 18.53 3.69
CA THR A 236 8.35 18.23 4.10
C THR A 236 8.46 18.36 5.61
N LEU A 237 9.19 17.44 6.24
CA LEU A 237 9.45 17.37 7.67
C LEU A 237 10.95 17.52 7.92
N HIS A 238 11.34 18.43 8.82
CA HIS A 238 12.74 18.64 9.20
C HIS A 238 13.00 18.20 10.65
N LEU A 239 14.26 18.02 10.96
CA LEU A 239 14.69 17.83 12.35
C LEU A 239 14.32 19.05 13.19
N ASN A 240 13.81 18.80 14.40
CA ASN A 240 13.30 19.76 15.37
C ASN A 240 11.97 20.42 15.01
N ASP A 241 11.29 20.01 13.94
CA ASP A 241 9.92 20.44 13.69
C ASP A 241 8.98 19.94 14.80
N GLU A 242 7.99 20.78 15.14
CA GLU A 242 6.87 20.39 15.98
C GLU A 242 5.81 19.68 15.11
N VAL A 243 5.32 18.55 15.59
CA VAL A 243 4.26 17.79 14.93
C VAL A 243 3.10 17.53 15.90
N GLU A 244 1.91 17.39 15.36
CA GLU A 244 0.73 16.91 16.04
C GLU A 244 0.45 15.45 15.68
N ILE A 245 0.00 14.68 16.68
CA ILE A 245 -0.49 13.30 16.56
C ILE A 245 -2.00 13.38 16.65
N VAL A 246 -2.70 13.10 15.55
CA VAL A 246 -4.15 13.24 15.43
C VAL A 246 -4.82 11.94 15.00
N GLY A 247 -6.07 11.74 15.40
CA GLY A 247 -6.87 10.56 15.05
C GLY A 247 -6.99 9.54 16.16
N ILE A 248 -8.04 8.72 16.11
CA ILE A 248 -8.40 7.64 17.02
C ILE A 248 -8.72 8.14 18.45
N LYS A 249 -7.86 8.97 19.02
CA LYS A 249 -8.02 9.60 20.34
C LYS A 249 -8.64 10.99 20.17
N GLU A 250 -9.44 11.41 21.17
CA GLU A 250 -10.05 12.74 21.15
C GLU A 250 -9.01 13.85 21.39
N GLU A 251 -7.97 13.55 22.19
CA GLU A 251 -6.92 14.50 22.51
C GLU A 251 -5.80 14.46 21.47
N THR A 252 -5.50 15.61 20.90
CA THR A 252 -4.33 15.82 20.04
C THR A 252 -3.08 15.95 20.91
N GLN A 253 -2.05 15.19 20.59
CA GLN A 253 -0.75 15.28 21.27
C GLN A 253 0.25 16.02 20.39
N LYS A 254 1.19 16.74 21.03
CA LYS A 254 2.28 17.43 20.36
C LYS A 254 3.61 16.77 20.67
N SER A 255 4.48 16.75 19.70
CA SER A 255 5.84 16.27 19.87
C SER A 255 6.82 17.03 18.98
N VAL A 256 8.10 16.85 19.26
CA VAL A 256 9.19 17.40 18.44
C VAL A 256 9.96 16.25 17.82
N VAL A 257 10.25 16.37 16.53
CA VAL A 257 11.04 15.41 15.77
C VAL A 257 12.50 15.47 16.16
N THR A 258 13.05 14.37 16.67
CA THR A 258 14.44 14.30 17.13
C THR A 258 15.35 13.48 16.21
N GLY A 259 14.77 12.82 15.23
CA GLY A 259 15.48 12.05 14.21
C GLY A 259 14.55 11.61 13.10
N ILE A 260 15.09 11.49 11.91
CA ILE A 260 14.39 10.97 10.74
C ILE A 260 15.29 9.91 10.10
N GLU A 261 14.72 8.75 9.79
CA GLU A 261 15.44 7.63 9.20
C GLU A 261 14.63 7.02 8.05
N MET A 262 15.32 6.56 7.02
CA MET A 262 14.75 5.75 5.95
C MET A 262 15.72 4.61 5.63
N PHE A 263 15.26 3.36 5.63
CA PHE A 263 16.09 2.17 5.41
C PHE A 263 17.37 2.13 6.28
N HIS A 264 17.22 2.44 7.58
CA HIS A 264 18.31 2.53 8.56
C HIS A 264 19.37 3.62 8.33
N LYS A 265 19.20 4.48 7.33
CA LYS A 265 20.03 5.66 7.05
C LYS A 265 19.40 6.92 7.64
N GLU A 266 20.22 7.84 8.15
CA GLU A 266 19.72 9.10 8.71
C GLU A 266 19.41 10.10 7.58
N LEU A 267 18.28 10.83 7.72
CA LEU A 267 17.91 11.94 6.85
C LEU A 267 17.92 13.26 7.62
N ASP A 268 18.29 14.33 6.94
CA ASP A 268 18.13 15.70 7.46
C ASP A 268 16.66 16.18 7.33
N GLU A 269 15.95 15.67 6.31
CA GLU A 269 14.53 15.95 6.05
C GLU A 269 13.83 14.74 5.41
N ALA A 270 12.52 14.58 5.66
CA ALA A 270 11.65 13.67 4.93
C ALA A 270 10.65 14.49 4.12
N GLN A 271 10.41 14.09 2.87
CA GLN A 271 9.48 14.77 1.97
C GLN A 271 8.41 13.82 1.44
N ALA A 272 7.35 14.39 0.88
CA ALA A 272 6.27 13.63 0.27
C ALA A 272 6.81 12.49 -0.60
N GLY A 273 6.33 11.27 -0.36
CA GLY A 273 6.75 10.03 -1.00
C GLY A 273 7.78 9.21 -0.24
N ASP A 274 8.47 9.75 0.77
CA ASP A 274 9.44 8.98 1.56
C ASP A 274 8.74 8.03 2.54
N ASN A 275 9.29 6.83 2.69
CA ASN A 275 8.93 5.91 3.77
C ASN A 275 9.84 6.17 4.98
N ALA A 276 9.37 7.01 5.89
CA ALA A 276 10.18 7.54 6.98
C ALA A 276 9.85 6.92 8.33
N GLY A 277 10.88 6.71 9.13
CA GLY A 277 10.78 6.49 10.57
C GLY A 277 11.11 7.78 11.33
N VAL A 278 10.14 8.32 12.04
CA VAL A 278 10.23 9.61 12.74
C VAL A 278 10.37 9.36 14.24
N LEU A 279 11.48 9.81 14.82
CA LEU A 279 11.71 9.77 16.27
C LEU A 279 11.00 10.94 16.95
N LEU A 280 10.18 10.63 17.94
CA LEU A 280 9.32 11.58 18.64
C LEU A 280 9.79 11.79 20.08
N ARG A 281 9.94 13.07 20.48
CA ARG A 281 10.35 13.45 21.84
C ARG A 281 9.19 13.29 22.81
N GLY A 282 9.42 12.60 23.93
CA GLY A 282 8.47 12.53 25.04
C GLY A 282 7.24 11.66 24.80
N ILE A 283 7.16 10.99 23.64
CA ILE A 283 6.07 10.07 23.30
C ILE A 283 6.50 8.65 23.68
N GLN A 284 5.63 7.94 24.38
CA GLN A 284 5.79 6.51 24.69
C GLN A 284 5.04 5.66 23.64
N LYS A 285 5.45 4.39 23.47
CA LYS A 285 4.77 3.50 22.51
C LYS A 285 3.25 3.38 22.71
N PRO A 286 2.68 3.38 23.95
CA PRO A 286 1.22 3.38 24.15
C PRO A 286 0.51 4.69 23.81
N ASP A 287 1.25 5.78 23.66
CA ASP A 287 0.66 7.11 23.41
C ASP A 287 0.30 7.29 21.93
N ILE A 288 0.98 6.57 21.05
CA ILE A 288 0.80 6.61 19.60
C ILE A 288 0.53 5.21 19.07
N GLU A 289 -0.34 5.10 18.06
CA GLU A 289 -0.71 3.82 17.46
C GLU A 289 -0.94 3.93 15.95
N ARG A 290 -0.91 2.79 15.26
CA ARG A 290 -1.26 2.68 13.84
C ARG A 290 -2.63 3.28 13.58
N GLY A 291 -2.74 4.06 12.51
CA GLY A 291 -3.99 4.71 12.11
C GLY A 291 -4.11 6.15 12.54
N GLN A 292 -3.28 6.60 13.49
CA GLN A 292 -3.10 8.03 13.76
C GLN A 292 -2.28 8.67 12.64
N VAL A 293 -2.25 9.99 12.60
CA VAL A 293 -1.53 10.76 11.59
C VAL A 293 -0.61 11.75 12.28
N LEU A 294 0.66 11.78 11.88
CA LEU A 294 1.57 12.89 12.18
C LEU A 294 1.32 14.00 11.18
N CYS A 295 1.11 15.22 11.65
CA CYS A 295 0.91 16.36 10.76
C CYS A 295 1.55 17.63 11.29
N GLN A 296 1.72 18.62 10.43
CA GLN A 296 2.08 19.96 10.84
C GLN A 296 0.98 20.51 11.76
N PRO A 297 1.33 21.19 12.88
CA PRO A 297 0.35 21.68 13.84
C PRO A 297 -0.77 22.50 13.22
N GLY A 298 -2.02 22.17 13.57
CA GLY A 298 -3.22 22.88 13.13
C GLY A 298 -3.66 22.62 11.68
N THR A 299 -3.11 21.62 10.99
CA THR A 299 -3.45 21.35 9.58
C THR A 299 -4.49 20.26 9.38
N LEU A 300 -4.59 19.32 10.30
CA LEU A 300 -5.60 18.27 10.31
C LEU A 300 -6.40 18.27 11.60
N THR A 301 -7.67 17.95 11.48
CA THR A 301 -8.60 17.80 12.61
C THR A 301 -9.24 16.42 12.59
N CYS A 302 -9.66 15.98 13.77
CA CYS A 302 -10.37 14.72 13.94
C CYS A 302 -11.86 14.93 13.79
N HIS A 303 -12.52 14.00 13.09
CA HIS A 303 -13.94 14.09 12.80
C HIS A 303 -14.60 12.71 12.92
N THR A 304 -15.86 12.73 13.35
CA THR A 304 -16.69 11.53 13.47
C THR A 304 -17.83 11.51 12.44
N LYS A 305 -18.29 12.68 11.96
CA LYS A 305 -19.48 12.78 11.12
C LYS A 305 -19.24 13.58 9.86
N PHE A 306 -19.62 12.99 8.72
CA PHE A 306 -19.41 13.59 7.40
C PHE A 306 -20.41 13.06 6.38
N THR A 307 -20.58 13.78 5.26
CA THR A 307 -21.22 13.23 4.06
C THR A 307 -20.17 12.69 3.11
N ALA A 308 -20.50 11.66 2.37
CA ALA A 308 -19.63 11.07 1.37
C ALA A 308 -20.40 10.61 0.15
N GLN A 309 -19.78 10.77 -1.02
CA GLN A 309 -20.23 10.12 -2.24
C GLN A 309 -19.71 8.68 -2.20
N VAL A 310 -20.61 7.70 -2.26
CA VAL A 310 -20.27 6.28 -2.11
C VAL A 310 -20.81 5.50 -3.29
N TYR A 311 -19.94 4.69 -3.88
CA TYR A 311 -20.29 3.65 -4.84
C TYR A 311 -20.37 2.29 -4.14
N VAL A 312 -21.48 1.58 -4.33
CA VAL A 312 -21.71 0.26 -3.74
C VAL A 312 -21.41 -0.81 -4.79
N LEU A 313 -20.40 -1.63 -4.54
CA LEU A 313 -19.96 -2.66 -5.48
C LEU A 313 -21.08 -3.69 -5.75
N THR A 314 -21.19 -4.07 -7.00
CA THR A 314 -22.09 -5.15 -7.46
C THR A 314 -21.55 -6.52 -7.04
N LYS A 315 -22.40 -7.55 -7.19
CA LYS A 315 -21.99 -8.95 -6.95
C LYS A 315 -20.85 -9.38 -7.89
N ASP A 316 -20.89 -8.93 -9.13
CA ASP A 316 -19.91 -9.32 -10.16
C ASP A 316 -18.56 -8.66 -9.89
N GLU A 317 -18.53 -7.49 -9.25
CA GLU A 317 -17.34 -6.82 -8.72
C GLU A 317 -16.87 -7.39 -7.36
N GLY A 318 -17.41 -8.51 -6.90
CA GLY A 318 -17.08 -9.13 -5.61
C GLY A 318 -17.78 -8.50 -4.40
N GLY A 319 -18.66 -7.53 -4.63
CA GLY A 319 -19.39 -6.81 -3.60
C GLY A 319 -20.62 -7.51 -3.06
N ARG A 320 -21.63 -6.72 -2.76
CA ARG A 320 -22.92 -7.21 -2.20
C ARG A 320 -23.84 -7.74 -3.28
N HIS A 321 -24.74 -8.65 -2.89
CA HIS A 321 -25.86 -9.11 -3.72
C HIS A 321 -27.22 -8.71 -3.14
N THR A 322 -27.24 -8.04 -1.98
CA THR A 322 -28.45 -7.57 -1.29
C THR A 322 -28.33 -6.09 -0.98
N PRO A 323 -29.46 -5.34 -0.97
CA PRO A 323 -29.45 -3.95 -0.54
C PRO A 323 -29.09 -3.83 0.94
N PHE A 324 -28.73 -2.61 1.34
CA PHE A 324 -28.68 -2.23 2.74
C PHE A 324 -29.60 -1.04 3.01
N PHE A 325 -29.90 -0.86 4.30
CA PHE A 325 -30.87 0.11 4.78
C PHE A 325 -30.20 1.10 5.75
N ASN A 326 -30.94 2.11 6.17
CA ASN A 326 -30.52 3.00 7.25
C ASN A 326 -30.02 2.22 8.49
N ASN A 327 -29.02 2.79 9.15
CA ASN A 327 -28.31 2.18 10.27
C ASN A 327 -27.43 0.95 9.91
N TYR A 328 -27.10 0.78 8.64
CA TYR A 328 -26.07 -0.17 8.22
C TYR A 328 -24.72 0.17 8.88
N ARG A 329 -24.01 -0.86 9.38
CA ARG A 329 -22.80 -0.70 10.19
C ARG A 329 -21.61 -1.49 9.63
N PRO A 330 -21.00 -1.05 8.54
CA PRO A 330 -19.78 -1.65 8.01
C PRO A 330 -18.52 -1.09 8.68
N GLN A 331 -17.37 -1.61 8.25
CA GLN A 331 -16.06 -1.04 8.54
C GLN A 331 -15.63 -0.08 7.41
N PHE A 332 -15.15 1.08 7.79
CA PHE A 332 -14.61 2.11 6.92
C PHE A 332 -13.10 2.12 7.03
N TYR A 333 -12.41 1.95 5.94
CA TYR A 333 -10.94 1.91 5.86
C TYR A 333 -10.42 3.23 5.34
N PHE A 334 -9.73 3.98 6.21
CA PHE A 334 -9.10 5.26 5.89
C PHE A 334 -7.59 5.14 6.08
N ARG A 335 -6.78 5.43 5.07
CA ARG A 335 -5.32 5.35 5.17
C ARG A 335 -4.87 4.03 5.81
N THR A 336 -4.32 4.10 7.01
CA THR A 336 -3.75 2.94 7.75
C THR A 336 -4.68 2.37 8.81
N THR A 337 -5.92 2.89 8.96
CA THR A 337 -6.89 2.46 9.99
C THR A 337 -8.21 2.02 9.41
N ASP A 338 -8.95 1.26 10.20
CA ASP A 338 -10.35 0.93 9.99
C ASP A 338 -11.18 1.31 11.21
N VAL A 339 -12.38 1.78 10.98
CA VAL A 339 -13.33 2.18 12.00
C VAL A 339 -14.75 1.79 11.62
N THR A 340 -15.52 1.29 12.57
CA THR A 340 -16.95 1.03 12.35
C THR A 340 -17.71 2.35 12.29
N GLY A 341 -18.63 2.48 11.34
CA GLY A 341 -19.50 3.64 11.24
C GLY A 341 -20.94 3.25 10.95
N VAL A 342 -21.84 4.17 11.18
CA VAL A 342 -23.29 4.05 10.92
C VAL A 342 -23.62 4.86 9.68
N VAL A 343 -24.28 4.22 8.72
CA VAL A 343 -24.74 4.87 7.49
C VAL A 343 -26.16 5.39 7.66
N GLN A 344 -26.39 6.63 7.23
CA GLN A 344 -27.70 7.25 7.08
C GLN A 344 -27.91 7.61 5.62
N LEU A 345 -28.92 7.03 5.01
CA LEU A 345 -29.30 7.31 3.62
C LEU A 345 -30.04 8.67 3.54
N PRO A 346 -30.02 9.34 2.37
CA PRO A 346 -30.73 10.60 2.15
C PRO A 346 -32.23 10.45 2.41
N GLU A 347 -32.89 11.56 2.77
CA GLU A 347 -34.35 11.58 2.94
C GLU A 347 -35.06 11.08 1.67
N GLY A 348 -36.02 10.16 1.85
CA GLY A 348 -36.76 9.55 0.75
C GLY A 348 -36.10 8.31 0.13
N THR A 349 -34.88 7.95 0.56
CA THR A 349 -34.21 6.74 0.12
C THR A 349 -34.36 5.65 1.20
N GLU A 350 -35.14 4.61 0.92
CA GLU A 350 -35.39 3.52 1.85
C GLU A 350 -34.21 2.53 1.90
N MET A 351 -33.58 2.27 0.75
CA MET A 351 -32.50 1.29 0.62
C MET A 351 -31.49 1.76 -0.43
N CYS A 352 -30.28 1.20 -0.36
CA CYS A 352 -29.23 1.36 -1.34
C CYS A 352 -28.90 -0.01 -1.96
N MET A 353 -28.93 -0.08 -3.29
CA MET A 353 -28.69 -1.30 -4.05
C MET A 353 -27.21 -1.45 -4.44
N PRO A 354 -26.72 -2.67 -4.63
CA PRO A 354 -25.46 -2.88 -5.34
C PRO A 354 -25.48 -2.21 -6.73
N GLY A 355 -24.42 -1.45 -7.06
CA GLY A 355 -24.30 -0.63 -8.26
C GLY A 355 -24.74 0.81 -8.09
N ASP A 356 -25.36 1.18 -6.98
CA ASP A 356 -25.76 2.57 -6.73
C ASP A 356 -24.58 3.46 -6.38
N ASN A 357 -24.67 4.71 -6.83
CA ASN A 357 -23.79 5.80 -6.41
C ASN A 357 -24.63 6.83 -5.64
N VAL A 358 -24.42 6.90 -4.32
CA VAL A 358 -25.30 7.65 -3.40
C VAL A 358 -24.48 8.54 -2.48
N GLU A 359 -24.92 9.79 -2.31
CA GLU A 359 -24.43 10.61 -1.21
C GLU A 359 -25.10 10.19 0.09
N MET A 360 -24.32 9.82 1.10
CA MET A 360 -24.83 9.38 2.40
C MET A 360 -24.10 10.06 3.55
N THR A 361 -24.77 10.15 4.70
CA THR A 361 -24.14 10.60 5.93
C THR A 361 -23.58 9.40 6.69
N ILE A 362 -22.34 9.53 7.15
CA ILE A 362 -21.61 8.50 7.88
C ILE A 362 -21.23 9.07 9.24
N GLU A 363 -21.47 8.29 10.30
CA GLU A 363 -21.08 8.61 11.68
C GLU A 363 -20.20 7.49 12.24
N LEU A 364 -18.93 7.79 12.47
CA LEU A 364 -17.92 6.85 12.96
C LEU A 364 -17.99 6.72 14.47
N ILE A 365 -17.63 5.54 14.99
CA ILE A 365 -17.58 5.28 16.44
C ILE A 365 -16.35 5.88 17.13
N HIS A 366 -15.31 6.21 16.36
CA HIS A 366 -14.10 6.87 16.81
C HIS A 366 -13.72 7.98 15.84
N PRO A 367 -13.14 9.09 16.34
CA PRO A 367 -12.67 10.16 15.47
C PRO A 367 -11.46 9.73 14.65
N ILE A 368 -11.40 10.16 13.40
CA ILE A 368 -10.22 9.99 12.55
C ILE A 368 -9.76 11.33 11.99
N ALA A 369 -8.47 11.42 11.69
CA ALA A 369 -7.90 12.56 11.00
C ALA A 369 -8.45 12.62 9.57
N MET A 370 -9.26 13.63 9.27
CA MET A 370 -10.04 13.70 8.04
C MET A 370 -9.90 15.06 7.35
N SER A 371 -9.94 15.03 6.04
CA SER A 371 -10.08 16.21 5.18
C SER A 371 -11.11 15.95 4.09
N GLN A 372 -11.69 17.01 3.55
CA GLN A 372 -12.54 16.89 2.37
C GLN A 372 -11.75 16.28 1.20
N GLY A 373 -12.37 15.35 0.50
CA GLY A 373 -11.76 14.65 -0.62
C GLY A 373 -11.01 13.35 -0.22
N LEU A 374 -10.87 13.05 1.08
CA LEU A 374 -10.28 11.80 1.54
C LEU A 374 -11.11 10.61 1.04
N THR A 375 -10.44 9.63 0.43
CA THR A 375 -11.05 8.40 -0.05
C THR A 375 -11.04 7.31 1.03
N PHE A 376 -11.98 6.38 0.94
CA PHE A 376 -12.07 5.24 1.84
C PHE A 376 -12.72 4.03 1.16
N ALA A 377 -12.41 2.84 1.67
CA ALA A 377 -13.10 1.62 1.31
C ALA A 377 -14.10 1.21 2.38
N ILE A 378 -15.20 0.56 1.98
CA ILE A 378 -16.21 0.02 2.88
C ILE A 378 -16.11 -1.50 2.83
N ARG A 379 -16.01 -2.14 4.00
CA ARG A 379 -15.88 -3.60 4.10
C ARG A 379 -16.90 -4.21 5.06
N GLU A 380 -17.36 -5.39 4.71
CA GLU A 380 -18.27 -6.22 5.52
C GLU A 380 -17.92 -7.70 5.37
N GLY A 381 -17.80 -8.42 6.48
CA GLY A 381 -17.57 -9.86 6.46
C GLY A 381 -16.31 -10.28 5.68
N GLY A 382 -15.25 -9.49 5.71
CA GLY A 382 -13.99 -9.75 5.01
C GLY A 382 -13.99 -9.37 3.52
N ARG A 383 -15.08 -8.76 2.99
CA ARG A 383 -15.20 -8.34 1.58
C ARG A 383 -15.29 -6.83 1.47
N THR A 384 -14.74 -6.28 0.41
CA THR A 384 -14.99 -4.90 0.04
C THR A 384 -16.36 -4.80 -0.62
N VAL A 385 -17.21 -3.94 -0.09
CA VAL A 385 -18.60 -3.78 -0.53
C VAL A 385 -18.90 -2.42 -1.12
N GLY A 386 -17.93 -1.51 -1.04
CA GLY A 386 -18.06 -0.19 -1.62
C GLY A 386 -16.80 0.65 -1.42
N SER A 387 -16.78 1.79 -2.07
CA SER A 387 -15.78 2.83 -1.89
C SER A 387 -16.44 4.20 -1.87
N GLY A 388 -15.80 5.16 -1.22
CA GLY A 388 -16.35 6.50 -1.14
C GLY A 388 -15.29 7.57 -0.99
N ARG A 389 -15.76 8.80 -1.11
CA ARG A 389 -14.95 10.00 -0.93
C ARG A 389 -15.69 10.99 -0.05
N VAL A 390 -14.99 11.53 0.95
CA VAL A 390 -15.55 12.55 1.85
C VAL A 390 -15.94 13.78 1.06
N ALA A 391 -17.21 14.14 1.11
CA ALA A 391 -17.77 15.32 0.44
C ALA A 391 -17.77 16.53 1.37
N THR A 392 -18.38 16.39 2.57
CA THR A 392 -18.48 17.49 3.54
C THR A 392 -18.29 16.95 4.94
N ILE A 393 -17.49 17.62 5.75
CA ILE A 393 -17.30 17.33 7.17
C ILE A 393 -18.39 18.05 7.96
N ILE A 394 -19.07 17.33 8.87
CA ILE A 394 -20.15 17.85 9.68
C ILE A 394 -19.70 18.07 11.14
N GLU A 395 -19.01 17.07 11.72
CA GLU A 395 -18.57 17.10 13.15
C GLU A 395 -17.26 16.33 13.33
#